data_7b740dc25700e2face6ec6680c571c4e
#
_entry.id   7b740dc25700e2face6ec6680c571c4e
#
_cell.length_a   1.000
_cell.length_b   1.000
_cell.length_c   1.000
_cell.angle_alpha   90.00
_cell.angle_beta   90.00
_cell.angle_gamma   90.00
#
_symmetry.space_group_name_H-M   'P 1'
#
loop_
_entity.id
_entity.type
_entity.pdbx_description
1 polymer ?
#
loop_
_entity_poly.entity_id
_entity_poly.type
_entity_poly.pdbx_seq_one_letter_code
_entity_poly.pdbx_strand_id
1 'polypeptide(L)'
;LDELGLDRQGALELKLKASLHQRILELIKRRRCSARDLERILQIQQPRVSELTRGKLSTLSVARLLLYADLLGAEAQIKLKQIRANAAA
;
A
#
# COMPACT_ATOMS: atom_id res chain seq x y z
N LEU A 1 1.66 -19.81 -20.49
CA LEU A 1 0.52 -19.89 -19.59
C LEU A 1 0.90 -19.42 -18.20
N ASP A 2 1.99 -20.01 -17.69
CA ASP A 2 2.46 -19.60 -16.38
C ASP A 2 2.91 -18.15 -16.39
N GLU A 3 3.50 -17.73 -17.50
CA GLU A 3 3.92 -16.34 -17.62
C GLU A 3 2.74 -15.38 -17.50
N LEU A 4 1.64 -15.73 -18.14
CA LEU A 4 0.44 -14.89 -18.05
C LEU A 4 -0.08 -14.82 -16.63
N GLY A 5 -0.02 -15.92 -15.91
CA GLY A 5 -0.42 -15.94 -14.52
C GLY A 5 0.46 -15.08 -13.65
N LEU A 6 1.78 -15.14 -13.86
CA LEU A 6 2.73 -14.34 -13.11
C LEU A 6 2.58 -12.86 -13.42
N ASP A 7 2.40 -12.52 -14.70
CA ASP A 7 2.19 -11.14 -15.09
C ASP A 7 0.93 -10.57 -14.46
N ARG A 8 -0.14 -11.36 -14.46
CA ARG A 8 -1.38 -10.93 -13.87
C ARG A 8 -1.27 -10.76 -12.37
N GLN A 9 -0.58 -11.68 -11.72
CA GLN A 9 -0.35 -11.58 -10.29
C GLN A 9 0.46 -10.35 -9.95
N GLY A 10 1.52 -10.09 -10.71
CA GLY A 10 2.34 -8.91 -10.49
C GLY A 10 1.56 -7.62 -10.70
N ALA A 11 0.71 -7.59 -11.72
CA ALA A 11 -0.11 -6.42 -12.00
C ALA A 11 -1.11 -6.17 -10.88
N LEU A 12 -1.73 -7.23 -10.37
CA LEU A 12 -2.68 -7.11 -9.28
C LEU A 12 -1.99 -6.65 -8.00
N GLU A 13 -0.80 -7.20 -7.74
CA GLU A 13 -0.05 -6.81 -6.55
C GLU A 13 0.34 -5.34 -6.63
N LEU A 14 0.81 -4.90 -7.78
CA LEU A 14 1.18 -3.50 -7.96
C LEU A 14 -0.02 -2.58 -7.78
N LYS A 15 -1.16 -2.98 -8.30
CA LYS A 15 -2.38 -2.21 -8.17
C LYS A 15 -2.79 -2.08 -6.71
N LEU A 16 -2.68 -3.16 -5.96
CA LEU A 16 -2.98 -3.14 -4.53
C LEU A 16 -2.01 -2.24 -3.77
N LYS A 17 -0.72 -2.36 -4.09
CA LYS A 17 0.30 -1.50 -3.47
C LYS A 17 0.01 -0.03 -3.73
N ALA A 18 -0.37 0.30 -4.95
CA ALA A 18 -0.67 1.68 -5.31
C ALA A 18 -1.85 2.21 -4.50
N SER A 19 -2.90 1.41 -4.36
CA SER A 19 -4.06 1.80 -3.57
C SER A 19 -3.71 2.01 -2.11
N LEU A 20 -2.98 1.07 -1.53
CA LEU A 20 -2.55 1.18 -0.14
C LEU A 20 -1.66 2.39 0.07
N HIS A 21 -0.72 2.60 -0.84
CA HIS A 21 0.18 3.73 -0.76
C HIS A 21 -0.56 5.05 -0.79
N GLN A 22 -1.53 5.17 -1.69
CA GLN A 22 -2.31 6.39 -1.80
C GLN A 22 -3.06 6.69 -0.50
N ARG A 23 -3.65 5.66 0.10
CA ARG A 23 -4.36 5.82 1.38
C ARG A 23 -3.41 6.24 2.49
N ILE A 24 -2.22 5.64 2.50
CA ILE A 24 -1.22 6.00 3.50
C ILE A 24 -0.82 7.46 3.35
N LEU A 25 -0.61 7.93 2.12
CA LEU A 25 -0.28 9.33 1.89
C LEU A 25 -1.40 10.25 2.37
N GLU A 26 -2.64 9.86 2.17
CA GLU A 26 -3.77 10.63 2.67
C GLU A 26 -3.77 10.72 4.20
N LEU A 27 -3.46 9.62 4.85
CA LEU A 27 -3.38 9.60 6.31
C LEU A 27 -2.26 10.50 6.82
N ILE A 28 -1.11 10.43 6.17
CA ILE A 28 0.03 11.27 6.52
C ILE A 28 -0.36 12.74 6.40
N LYS A 29 -1.04 13.08 5.33
CA LYS A 29 -1.47 14.45 5.09
C LYS A 29 -2.48 14.92 6.11
N ARG A 30 -3.45 14.07 6.43
CA ARG A 30 -4.48 14.41 7.42
C ARG A 30 -3.88 14.64 8.79
N ARG A 31 -2.92 13.80 9.17
CA ARG A 31 -2.28 13.89 10.47
C ARG A 31 -1.15 14.91 10.49
N ARG A 32 -0.85 15.49 9.34
CA ARG A 32 0.23 16.46 9.19
C ARG A 32 1.55 15.93 9.75
N CYS A 33 1.84 14.69 9.43
CA CYS A 33 3.08 14.07 9.89
C CYS A 33 4.27 14.59 9.09
N SER A 34 5.30 15.00 9.82
CA SER A 34 6.58 15.35 9.20
C SER A 34 7.38 14.08 8.97
N ALA A 35 8.51 14.21 8.26
CA ALA A 35 9.39 13.06 8.06
C ALA A 35 9.85 12.48 9.39
N ARG A 36 10.14 13.34 10.36
CA ARG A 36 10.54 12.88 11.69
C ARG A 36 9.41 12.14 12.41
N ASP A 37 8.19 12.64 12.26
CA ASP A 37 7.04 11.96 12.84
C ASP A 37 6.92 10.56 12.27
N LEU A 38 7.13 10.41 10.96
CA LEU A 38 7.04 9.10 10.32
C LEU A 38 8.14 8.16 10.78
N GLU A 39 9.36 8.67 10.96
CA GLU A 39 10.42 7.84 11.52
C GLU A 39 10.03 7.29 12.88
N ARG A 40 9.44 8.12 13.70
CA ARG A 40 9.06 7.72 15.05
C ARG A 40 7.86 6.80 15.05
N ILE A 41 6.82 7.17 14.35
CA ILE A 41 5.57 6.40 14.34
C ILE A 41 5.77 5.05 13.68
N LEU A 42 6.45 5.02 12.54
CA LEU A 42 6.66 3.80 11.78
C LEU A 42 7.90 3.04 12.20
N GLN A 43 8.72 3.66 13.05
CA GLN A 43 9.97 3.06 13.53
C GLN A 43 10.87 2.64 12.38
N ILE A 44 11.05 3.55 11.45
CA ILE A 44 11.89 3.34 10.28
C ILE A 44 12.86 4.50 10.16
N GLN A 45 13.93 4.29 9.39
CA GLN A 45 14.92 5.32 9.18
C GLN A 45 14.56 6.19 7.99
N GLN A 46 15.20 7.33 7.90
CA GLN A 46 14.91 8.33 6.91
C GLN A 46 14.90 7.79 5.47
N PRO A 47 15.84 6.93 5.05
CA PRO A 47 15.77 6.38 3.69
C PRO A 47 14.46 5.64 3.41
N ARG A 48 13.93 4.94 4.41
CA ARG A 48 12.65 4.25 4.26
C ARG A 48 11.49 5.22 4.19
N VAL A 49 11.55 6.29 4.96
CA VAL A 49 10.54 7.35 4.88
C VAL A 49 10.52 7.94 3.49
N SER A 50 11.70 8.19 2.93
CA SER A 50 11.84 8.73 1.59
C SER A 50 11.24 7.79 0.54
N GLU A 51 11.52 6.50 0.66
CA GLU A 51 10.95 5.51 -0.26
C GLU A 51 9.43 5.51 -0.19
N LEU A 52 8.90 5.57 1.00
CA LEU A 52 7.46 5.58 1.20
C LEU A 52 6.82 6.82 0.60
N THR A 53 7.36 7.99 0.90
CA THR A 53 6.76 9.24 0.43
C THR A 53 6.92 9.45 -1.07
N ARG A 54 7.97 8.88 -1.66
CA ARG A 54 8.18 8.96 -3.11
C ARG A 54 7.40 7.91 -3.88
N GLY A 55 6.84 6.94 -3.18
CA GLY A 55 6.06 5.91 -3.84
C GLY A 55 6.87 4.86 -4.56
N LYS A 56 8.03 4.51 -4.02
CA LYS A 56 8.83 3.42 -4.58
C LYS A 56 8.20 2.09 -4.25
N LEU A 57 7.16 1.76 -4.99
CA LEU A 57 6.38 0.55 -4.70
C LEU A 57 7.16 -0.74 -4.88
N SER A 58 8.19 -0.71 -5.72
CA SER A 58 9.00 -1.90 -5.93
C SER A 58 9.77 -2.34 -4.69
N THR A 59 10.05 -1.41 -3.78
CA THR A 59 10.79 -1.72 -2.56
C THR A 59 9.88 -1.93 -1.35
N LEU A 60 8.59 -1.78 -1.54
CA LEU A 60 7.61 -1.90 -0.46
C LEU A 60 6.76 -3.14 -0.69
N SER A 61 6.59 -3.93 0.35
CA SER A 61 5.70 -5.09 0.27
C SER A 61 4.30 -4.70 0.71
N VAL A 62 3.32 -5.49 0.29
CA VAL A 62 1.94 -5.29 0.72
C VAL A 62 1.87 -5.36 2.24
N ALA A 63 2.55 -6.35 2.83
CA ALA A 63 2.54 -6.53 4.27
C ALA A 63 3.10 -5.29 4.99
N ARG A 64 4.17 -4.72 4.45
CA ARG A 64 4.78 -3.54 5.04
C ARG A 64 3.84 -2.35 4.95
N LEU A 65 3.17 -2.18 3.82
CA LEU A 65 2.22 -1.09 3.66
C LEU A 65 1.03 -1.23 4.61
N LEU A 66 0.55 -2.45 4.81
CA LEU A 66 -0.52 -2.69 5.76
C LEU A 66 -0.09 -2.34 7.18
N LEU A 67 1.14 -2.69 7.53
CA LEU A 67 1.67 -2.34 8.85
C LEU A 67 1.74 -0.83 9.03
N TYR A 68 2.24 -0.12 8.03
CA TYR A 68 2.31 1.34 8.12
C TYR A 68 0.95 1.97 8.27
N ALA A 69 -0.05 1.46 7.53
CA ALA A 69 -1.40 1.98 7.66
C ALA A 69 -1.93 1.77 9.07
N ASP A 70 -1.69 0.59 9.63
CA ASP A 70 -2.11 0.27 10.98
C ASP A 70 -1.47 1.22 12.01
N LEU A 71 -0.16 1.42 11.88
CA LEU A 71 0.57 2.30 12.79
C LEU A 71 0.13 3.74 12.68
N LEU A 72 -0.38 4.14 11.52
CA LEU A 72 -0.92 5.49 11.32
C LEU A 72 -2.35 5.62 11.77
N GLY A 73 -2.93 4.55 12.31
CA GLY A 73 -4.25 4.60 12.90
C GLY A 73 -5.38 4.18 11.98
N ALA A 74 -5.07 3.59 10.84
CA ALA A 74 -6.08 3.11 9.92
C ALA A 74 -6.20 1.59 10.03
N GLU A 75 -7.42 1.11 9.96
CA GLU A 75 -7.64 -0.32 9.90
C GLU A 75 -7.84 -0.73 8.46
N ALA A 76 -7.02 -1.65 7.99
CA ALA A 76 -7.12 -2.11 6.63
C ALA A 76 -8.21 -3.15 6.49
N GLN A 77 -9.14 -2.88 5.59
CA GLN A 77 -10.19 -3.83 5.24
C GLN A 77 -10.10 -4.14 3.76
N ILE A 78 -10.18 -5.41 3.44
CA ILE A 78 -10.17 -5.83 2.05
C ILE A 78 -11.58 -6.16 1.63
N LYS A 79 -12.08 -5.41 0.66
CA LYS A 79 -13.40 -5.66 0.10
C LYS A 79 -13.23 -6.13 -1.33
N LEU A 80 -13.80 -7.27 -1.62
CA LEU A 80 -13.76 -7.83 -2.95
C LEU A 80 -15.07 -7.52 -3.65
N LYS A 81 -14.97 -6.87 -4.80
CA LYS A 81 -16.11 -6.60 -5.63
C LYS A 81 -16.36 -7.77 -6.54
N GLN A 82 -17.60 -8.19 -6.60
CA GLN A 82 -17.97 -9.19 -7.56
C GLN A 82 -18.05 -8.57 -8.93
N ILE A 83 -17.39 -9.19 -9.89
CA ILE A 83 -17.39 -8.68 -11.25
C ILE A 83 -18.70 -9.06 -11.91
N ARG A 84 -19.31 -8.08 -12.57
CA ARG A 84 -20.60 -8.27 -13.18
C ARG A 84 -20.68 -9.40 -14.19
N ALA A 85 -19.66 -9.51 -15.01
CA ALA A 85 -19.64 -10.58 -16.00
C ALA A 85 -19.71 -11.95 -15.34
N ASN A 86 -19.24 -12.02 -14.15
CA ASN A 86 -19.24 -13.23 -13.40
C ASN A 86 -20.66 -13.66 -13.04
N ALA A 87 -21.52 -12.71 -12.89
CA ALA A 87 -22.89 -13.02 -12.57
C ALA A 87 -23.53 -13.86 -13.65
N ALA A 88 -23.01 -13.79 -14.84
CA ALA A 88 -23.54 -14.54 -15.95
C ALA A 88 -23.29 -16.05 -15.79
N ALA A 89 -22.37 -16.40 -15.00
CA ALA A 89 -22.03 -17.80 -14.82
C ALA A 89 -23.17 -18.57 -14.19
#